data_f5d78e74b9880aa1164e91252c3e614d
#
_entry.id   f5d78e74b9880aa1164e91252c3e614d
#
_cell.length_a   1.000
_cell.length_b   1.000
_cell.length_c   1.000
_cell.angle_alpha   90.00
_cell.angle_beta   90.00
_cell.angle_gamma   90.00
#
_symmetry.space_group_name_H-M   'P 1'
#
loop_
_entity.id
_entity.type
_entity.pdbx_description
1 polymer ?
#
loop_
_entity_poly.entity_id
_entity_poly.type
_entity_poly.pdbx_seq_one_letter_code
_entity_poly.pdbx_strand_id
1 'polypeptide(L)'
;MLHSFRAFSLLSAILTLLCMAACSSTPKPPPPTVLQITFNATATVNPDSRGRPSPVVIRLFELKSLAAFEAADFFSLYERDKETLGSELLAREEIQLHPSEQLRVDRQTQSETRYVAVIAAFRGLERAVWRGSVAVSEHKTTPLMIRIESNKISISSK
;
A
#
# COMPACT_ATOMS: atom_id res chain seq x y z
N MET A 1 -55.12 14.65 46.95
CA MET A 1 -53.72 15.07 46.86
C MET A 1 -52.73 13.93 46.52
N LEU A 2 -53.05 12.66 46.73
CA LEU A 2 -52.10 11.55 46.47
C LEU A 2 -51.88 11.18 44.97
N HIS A 3 -52.82 11.52 44.08
CA HIS A 3 -52.71 11.16 42.65
C HIS A 3 -51.80 12.07 41.84
N SER A 4 -51.60 13.33 42.23
CA SER A 4 -50.73 14.28 41.57
C SER A 4 -49.23 13.94 41.76
N PHE A 5 -48.86 13.41 42.91
CA PHE A 5 -47.45 13.01 43.17
C PHE A 5 -47.02 11.80 42.37
N ARG A 6 -47.95 10.85 42.15
CA ARG A 6 -47.63 9.64 41.35
C ARG A 6 -47.45 9.95 39.86
N ALA A 7 -48.22 10.88 39.32
CA ALA A 7 -48.09 11.32 37.92
C ALA A 7 -46.77 12.06 37.67
N PHE A 8 -46.31 12.89 38.61
CA PHE A 8 -45.09 13.63 38.49
C PHE A 8 -43.85 12.73 38.60
N SER A 9 -43.89 11.68 39.45
CA SER A 9 -42.83 10.68 39.56
C SER A 9 -42.68 9.81 38.32
N LEU A 10 -43.76 9.42 37.68
CA LEU A 10 -43.74 8.64 36.42
C LEU A 10 -43.21 9.47 35.24
N LEU A 11 -43.58 10.74 35.14
CA LEU A 11 -43.10 11.65 34.09
C LEU A 11 -41.58 11.89 34.20
N SER A 12 -41.06 12.04 35.42
CA SER A 12 -39.64 12.19 35.69
C SER A 12 -38.83 10.92 35.32
N ALA A 13 -39.40 9.74 35.61
CA ALA A 13 -38.73 8.46 35.26
C ALA A 13 -38.68 8.22 33.75
N ILE A 14 -39.71 8.62 33.00
CA ILE A 14 -39.73 8.50 31.53
C ILE A 14 -38.78 9.49 30.88
N LEU A 15 -38.63 10.70 31.42
CA LEU A 15 -37.72 11.72 30.91
C LEU A 15 -36.25 11.31 31.11
N THR A 16 -35.93 10.69 32.27
CA THR A 16 -34.55 10.16 32.50
C THR A 16 -34.23 8.97 31.64
N LEU A 17 -35.16 8.11 31.30
CA LEU A 17 -34.95 6.97 30.40
C LEU A 17 -34.73 7.40 28.95
N LEU A 18 -35.36 8.49 28.52
CA LEU A 18 -35.21 9.04 27.17
C LEU A 18 -33.81 9.67 26.95
N CYS A 19 -33.20 10.22 27.99
CA CYS A 19 -31.85 10.81 27.91
C CYS A 19 -30.72 9.77 27.76
N MET A 20 -30.93 8.51 28.13
CA MET A 20 -29.93 7.46 27.97
C MET A 20 -29.86 6.88 26.53
N ALA A 21 -30.86 7.10 25.71
CA ALA A 21 -30.90 6.61 24.32
C ALA A 21 -30.13 7.49 23.32
N ALA A 22 -29.67 8.68 23.74
CA ALA A 22 -29.16 9.70 22.80
C ALA A 22 -27.64 9.65 22.51
N CYS A 23 -26.86 8.70 23.08
CA CYS A 23 -25.40 8.73 22.98
C CYS A 23 -24.80 7.43 22.43
N SER A 24 -25.34 6.82 21.39
CA SER A 24 -24.63 5.73 20.69
C SER A 24 -24.39 6.05 19.21
N SER A 25 -23.71 7.15 18.93
CA SER A 25 -23.09 7.33 17.63
C SER A 25 -21.79 6.50 17.61
N THR A 26 -21.83 5.28 17.09
CA THR A 26 -20.61 4.53 16.76
C THR A 26 -19.79 5.34 15.77
N PRO A 27 -18.51 5.67 16.05
CA PRO A 27 -17.68 6.38 15.10
C PRO A 27 -17.63 5.60 13.79
N LYS A 28 -17.89 6.28 12.67
CA LYS A 28 -17.74 5.66 11.35
C LYS A 28 -16.28 5.21 11.21
N PRO A 29 -16.02 3.94 10.81
CA PRO A 29 -14.67 3.48 10.59
C PRO A 29 -13.98 4.38 9.54
N PRO A 30 -12.68 4.64 9.69
CA PRO A 30 -11.93 5.44 8.73
C PRO A 30 -11.98 4.79 7.34
N PRO A 31 -11.90 5.58 6.26
CA PRO A 31 -11.87 5.03 4.90
C PRO A 31 -10.63 4.15 4.70
N PRO A 32 -10.69 3.15 3.81
CA PRO A 32 -9.53 2.33 3.49
C PRO A 32 -8.44 3.17 2.80
N THR A 33 -7.19 2.73 2.95
CA THR A 33 -6.07 3.25 2.14
C THR A 33 -6.08 2.55 0.78
N VAL A 34 -6.14 3.32 -0.30
CA VAL A 34 -6.19 2.79 -1.67
C VAL A 34 -4.98 3.31 -2.45
N LEU A 35 -4.31 2.43 -3.17
CA LEU A 35 -3.26 2.78 -4.12
C LEU A 35 -3.78 2.69 -5.55
N GLN A 36 -3.53 3.74 -6.33
CA GLN A 36 -3.77 3.77 -7.78
C GLN A 36 -2.42 3.72 -8.47
N ILE A 37 -1.94 2.51 -8.77
CA ILE A 37 -0.59 2.29 -9.26
C ILE A 37 -0.60 2.26 -10.78
N THR A 38 0.25 3.09 -11.40
CA THR A 38 0.52 3.04 -12.83
C THR A 38 1.96 2.60 -13.04
N PHE A 39 2.14 1.43 -13.63
CA PHE A 39 3.43 0.95 -14.12
C PHE A 39 3.63 1.43 -15.55
N ASN A 40 4.84 1.89 -15.87
CA ASN A 40 5.19 2.35 -17.20
C ASN A 40 6.59 1.83 -17.56
N ALA A 41 6.67 0.81 -18.42
CA ALA A 41 7.91 0.29 -18.97
C ALA A 41 8.26 1.02 -20.25
N THR A 42 9.47 1.54 -20.35
CA THR A 42 9.95 2.19 -21.61
C THR A 42 10.18 1.17 -22.71
N ALA A 43 10.24 1.64 -23.96
CA ALA A 43 10.55 0.79 -25.11
C ALA A 43 11.95 0.14 -25.03
N THR A 44 12.85 0.69 -24.21
CA THR A 44 14.23 0.22 -24.06
C THR A 44 14.46 -0.54 -22.76
N VAL A 45 13.40 -0.99 -22.07
CA VAL A 45 13.50 -1.64 -20.76
C VAL A 45 14.32 -2.93 -20.83
N ASN A 46 15.15 -3.15 -19.77
CA ASN A 46 15.86 -4.40 -19.50
C ASN A 46 16.61 -5.00 -20.71
N PRO A 47 17.50 -4.25 -21.40
CA PRO A 47 18.15 -4.71 -22.61
C PRO A 47 19.06 -5.90 -22.37
N ASP A 48 19.13 -6.81 -23.34
CA ASP A 48 20.12 -7.89 -23.36
C ASP A 48 21.53 -7.37 -23.75
N SER A 49 22.51 -8.26 -23.82
CA SER A 49 23.90 -7.93 -24.20
C SER A 49 24.04 -7.33 -25.60
N ARG A 50 23.03 -7.48 -26.45
CA ARG A 50 22.96 -6.91 -27.81
C ARG A 50 22.13 -5.62 -27.86
N GLY A 51 21.68 -5.11 -26.72
CA GLY A 51 20.85 -3.91 -26.61
C GLY A 51 19.38 -4.12 -26.95
N ARG A 52 18.91 -5.36 -27.13
CA ARG A 52 17.50 -5.65 -27.44
C ARG A 52 16.66 -5.59 -26.16
N PRO A 53 15.56 -4.80 -26.14
CA PRO A 53 14.66 -4.74 -25.00
C PRO A 53 14.09 -6.12 -24.63
N SER A 54 13.88 -6.35 -23.36
CA SER A 54 13.39 -7.63 -22.85
C SER A 54 12.34 -7.38 -21.74
N PRO A 55 11.43 -8.32 -21.51
CA PRO A 55 10.55 -8.26 -20.35
C PRO A 55 11.34 -8.17 -19.04
N VAL A 56 10.73 -7.53 -18.05
CA VAL A 56 11.29 -7.36 -16.71
C VAL A 56 10.28 -7.79 -15.67
N VAL A 57 10.73 -8.51 -14.65
CA VAL A 57 9.91 -8.87 -13.50
C VAL A 57 10.06 -7.77 -12.46
N ILE A 58 8.93 -7.25 -12.01
CA ILE A 58 8.82 -6.28 -10.92
C ILE A 58 8.20 -6.99 -9.72
N ARG A 59 8.76 -6.78 -8.55
CA ARG A 59 8.14 -7.22 -7.31
C ARG A 59 7.77 -6.00 -6.48
N LEU A 60 6.49 -5.91 -6.11
CA LEU A 60 5.94 -4.85 -5.27
C LEU A 60 5.73 -5.41 -3.87
N PHE A 61 6.13 -4.64 -2.86
CA PHE A 61 5.98 -4.97 -1.45
C PHE A 61 5.17 -3.89 -0.73
N GLU A 62 4.27 -4.32 0.15
CA GLU A 62 3.66 -3.48 1.17
C GLU A 62 4.40 -3.73 2.48
N LEU A 63 4.90 -2.66 3.09
CA LEU A 63 5.79 -2.74 4.24
C LEU A 63 5.31 -1.86 5.40
N LYS A 64 5.58 -2.31 6.64
CA LYS A 64 5.45 -1.50 7.86
C LYS A 64 6.63 -0.54 8.02
N SER A 65 7.82 -0.96 7.64
CA SER A 65 9.08 -0.22 7.75
C SER A 65 9.98 -0.52 6.55
N LEU A 66 10.91 0.38 6.26
CA LEU A 66 11.90 0.21 5.19
C LEU A 66 13.24 -0.36 5.67
N ALA A 67 13.46 -0.50 6.98
CA ALA A 67 14.78 -0.80 7.53
C ALA A 67 15.40 -2.09 6.95
N ALA A 68 14.65 -3.19 6.98
CA ALA A 68 15.12 -4.45 6.41
C ALA A 68 15.25 -4.40 4.87
N PHE A 69 14.29 -3.71 4.21
CA PHE A 69 14.31 -3.56 2.75
C PHE A 69 15.52 -2.75 2.26
N GLU A 70 15.89 -1.67 2.94
CA GLU A 70 17.02 -0.83 2.56
C GLU A 70 18.37 -1.48 2.87
N ALA A 71 18.45 -2.29 3.93
CA ALA A 71 19.65 -3.01 4.32
C ALA A 71 19.96 -4.25 3.45
N ALA A 72 18.93 -4.82 2.81
CA ALA A 72 19.04 -6.07 2.07
C ALA A 72 19.65 -5.88 0.67
N ASP A 73 20.34 -6.91 0.18
CA ASP A 73 20.74 -7.03 -1.22
C ASP A 73 19.59 -7.54 -2.10
N PHE A 74 19.78 -7.48 -3.42
CA PHE A 74 18.78 -7.88 -4.40
C PHE A 74 18.36 -9.35 -4.24
N PHE A 75 19.30 -10.27 -4.11
CA PHE A 75 19.00 -11.70 -4.06
C PHE A 75 18.28 -12.09 -2.78
N SER A 76 18.62 -11.48 -1.66
CA SER A 76 17.88 -11.64 -0.40
C SER A 76 16.43 -11.22 -0.54
N LEU A 77 16.15 -10.08 -1.19
CA LEU A 77 14.76 -9.61 -1.44
C LEU A 77 14.06 -10.42 -2.54
N TYR A 78 14.77 -10.92 -3.53
CA TYR A 78 14.18 -11.63 -4.65
C TYR A 78 13.90 -13.11 -4.36
N GLU A 79 14.81 -13.80 -3.67
CA GLU A 79 14.71 -15.24 -3.43
C GLU A 79 14.12 -15.58 -2.06
N ARG A 80 14.39 -14.74 -1.04
CA ARG A 80 14.07 -14.99 0.38
C ARG A 80 13.38 -13.82 1.06
N ASP A 81 12.49 -13.15 0.34
CA ASP A 81 11.81 -11.95 0.83
C ASP A 81 11.13 -12.11 2.19
N LYS A 82 10.44 -13.24 2.42
CA LYS A 82 9.76 -13.52 3.69
C LYS A 82 10.72 -13.61 4.87
N GLU A 83 11.87 -14.24 4.66
CA GLU A 83 12.91 -14.35 5.70
C GLU A 83 13.59 -13.00 5.92
N THR A 84 13.90 -12.31 4.82
CA THR A 84 14.63 -11.04 4.82
C THR A 84 13.81 -9.91 5.45
N LEU A 85 12.53 -9.80 5.10
CA LEU A 85 11.65 -8.73 5.56
C LEU A 85 10.88 -9.10 6.84
N GLY A 86 10.73 -10.38 7.14
CA GLY A 86 10.09 -10.88 8.36
C GLY A 86 8.70 -10.26 8.59
N SER A 87 8.49 -9.75 9.79
CA SER A 87 7.22 -9.15 10.20
C SER A 87 6.93 -7.77 9.56
N GLU A 88 7.89 -7.19 8.86
CA GLU A 88 7.69 -5.92 8.16
C GLU A 88 6.97 -6.11 6.82
N LEU A 89 7.00 -7.31 6.25
CA LEU A 89 6.30 -7.66 5.02
C LEU A 89 4.82 -7.93 5.29
N LEU A 90 3.96 -7.10 4.72
CA LEU A 90 2.50 -7.22 4.82
C LEU A 90 1.89 -7.92 3.60
N ALA A 91 2.36 -7.54 2.42
CA ALA A 91 1.92 -8.13 1.16
C ALA A 91 3.02 -8.01 0.11
N ARG A 92 2.99 -8.93 -0.87
CA ARG A 92 3.83 -8.84 -2.06
C ARG A 92 3.03 -9.24 -3.29
N GLU A 93 3.44 -8.67 -4.42
CA GLU A 93 2.92 -9.01 -5.75
C GLU A 93 4.07 -9.05 -6.74
N GLU A 94 3.98 -9.96 -7.71
CA GLU A 94 4.94 -10.07 -8.80
C GLU A 94 4.24 -9.79 -10.12
N ILE A 95 4.83 -8.91 -10.93
CA ILE A 95 4.29 -8.41 -12.19
C ILE A 95 5.39 -8.50 -13.24
N GLN A 96 5.10 -9.10 -14.38
CA GLN A 96 5.98 -9.05 -15.54
C GLN A 96 5.50 -7.97 -16.49
N LEU A 97 6.40 -7.08 -16.90
CA LEU A 97 6.14 -6.03 -17.88
C LEU A 97 6.96 -6.23 -19.13
N HIS A 98 6.31 -6.02 -20.29
CA HIS A 98 6.97 -6.02 -21.59
C HIS A 98 7.44 -4.60 -21.99
N PRO A 99 8.37 -4.48 -22.94
CA PRO A 99 8.76 -3.18 -23.47
C PRO A 99 7.56 -2.38 -23.98
N SER A 100 7.51 -1.09 -23.66
CA SER A 100 6.41 -0.15 -23.98
C SER A 100 5.07 -0.45 -23.29
N GLU A 101 5.03 -1.38 -22.34
CA GLU A 101 3.80 -1.72 -21.64
C GLU A 101 3.47 -0.69 -20.55
N GLN A 102 2.19 -0.39 -20.44
CA GLN A 102 1.61 0.37 -19.35
C GLN A 102 0.52 -0.46 -18.68
N LEU A 103 0.62 -0.64 -17.36
CA LEU A 103 -0.35 -1.37 -16.56
C LEU A 103 -0.86 -0.48 -15.45
N ARG A 104 -2.18 -0.45 -15.22
CA ARG A 104 -2.80 0.22 -14.07
C ARG A 104 -3.41 -0.83 -13.15
N VAL A 105 -3.14 -0.67 -11.84
CA VAL A 105 -3.65 -1.52 -10.78
C VAL A 105 -4.18 -0.64 -9.66
N ASP A 106 -5.45 -0.80 -9.32
CA ASP A 106 -6.06 -0.16 -8.15
C ASP A 106 -6.21 -1.23 -7.07
N ARG A 107 -5.71 -0.94 -5.86
CA ARG A 107 -5.77 -1.90 -4.75
C ARG A 107 -5.93 -1.23 -3.39
N GLN A 108 -6.67 -1.87 -2.52
CA GLN A 108 -6.68 -1.53 -1.11
C GLN A 108 -5.46 -2.17 -0.44
N THR A 109 -4.76 -1.40 0.39
CA THR A 109 -3.60 -1.89 1.16
C THR A 109 -4.02 -2.60 2.44
N GLN A 110 -3.08 -3.34 3.03
CA GLN A 110 -3.21 -3.79 4.42
C GLN A 110 -3.23 -2.58 5.38
N SER A 111 -3.91 -2.72 6.52
CA SER A 111 -4.15 -1.62 7.47
C SER A 111 -2.86 -1.01 8.04
N GLU A 112 -1.80 -1.80 8.15
CA GLU A 112 -0.52 -1.38 8.71
C GLU A 112 0.50 -0.94 7.65
N THR A 113 0.09 -0.84 6.38
CA THR A 113 0.97 -0.41 5.29
C THR A 113 1.38 1.05 5.48
N ARG A 114 2.69 1.28 5.62
CA ARG A 114 3.31 2.61 5.73
C ARG A 114 4.12 2.95 4.49
N TYR A 115 4.62 1.92 3.80
CA TYR A 115 5.47 2.08 2.63
C TYR A 115 5.08 1.10 1.54
N VAL A 116 5.25 1.56 0.30
CA VAL A 116 5.30 0.71 -0.88
C VAL A 116 6.73 0.71 -1.39
N ALA A 117 7.28 -0.47 -1.59
CA ALA A 117 8.61 -0.65 -2.15
C ALA A 117 8.54 -1.54 -3.39
N VAL A 118 9.48 -1.35 -4.30
CA VAL A 118 9.57 -2.10 -5.55
C VAL A 118 10.99 -2.52 -5.83
N ILE A 119 11.15 -3.70 -6.41
CA ILE A 119 12.40 -4.14 -7.03
C ILE A 119 12.14 -4.57 -8.46
N ALA A 120 13.15 -4.42 -9.32
CA ALA A 120 13.12 -4.85 -10.72
C ALA A 120 14.26 -5.80 -11.01
N ALA A 121 13.95 -6.98 -11.55
CA ALA A 121 14.93 -8.00 -11.90
C ALA A 121 15.57 -7.70 -13.28
N PHE A 122 16.46 -6.71 -13.29
CA PHE A 122 17.20 -6.35 -14.49
C PHE A 122 18.29 -7.37 -14.82
N ARG A 123 18.53 -7.62 -16.10
CA ARG A 123 19.62 -8.46 -16.60
C ARG A 123 21.00 -7.90 -16.22
N GLY A 124 21.17 -6.60 -16.30
CA GLY A 124 22.40 -5.89 -15.96
C GLY A 124 22.34 -5.32 -14.53
N LEU A 125 22.08 -6.17 -13.54
CA LEU A 125 21.82 -5.79 -12.15
C LEU A 125 22.94 -4.94 -11.52
N GLU A 126 24.20 -5.22 -11.82
CA GLU A 126 25.37 -4.53 -11.25
C GLU A 126 25.40 -3.02 -11.52
N ARG A 127 24.77 -2.57 -12.61
CA ARG A 127 24.69 -1.16 -13.02
C ARG A 127 23.30 -0.58 -12.91
N ALA A 128 22.37 -1.34 -12.35
CA ALA A 128 20.97 -0.96 -12.28
C ALA A 128 20.64 -0.23 -10.98
N VAL A 129 19.74 0.73 -11.08
CA VAL A 129 18.96 1.22 -9.96
C VAL A 129 17.73 0.31 -9.85
N TRP A 130 17.89 -0.79 -9.15
CA TRP A 130 16.94 -1.91 -9.17
C TRP A 130 15.86 -1.83 -8.09
N ARG A 131 15.92 -0.86 -7.16
CA ARG A 131 14.91 -0.69 -6.11
C ARG A 131 14.45 0.76 -5.96
N GLY A 132 13.25 0.94 -5.41
CA GLY A 132 12.69 2.22 -5.01
C GLY A 132 11.60 2.03 -3.97
N SER A 133 11.31 3.09 -3.20
CA SER A 133 10.28 3.07 -2.17
C SER A 133 9.61 4.43 -2.03
N VAL A 134 8.39 4.45 -1.48
CA VAL A 134 7.62 5.66 -1.19
C VAL A 134 6.74 5.43 0.04
N ALA A 135 6.57 6.47 0.85
CA ALA A 135 5.64 6.45 1.97
C ALA A 135 4.18 6.53 1.48
N VAL A 136 3.29 5.84 2.17
CA VAL A 136 1.85 5.81 1.89
C VAL A 136 1.11 6.52 3.00
N SER A 137 0.18 7.43 2.63
CA SER A 137 -0.69 8.10 3.59
C SER A 137 -1.88 7.21 3.93
N GLU A 138 -2.12 6.98 5.22
CA GLU A 138 -3.27 6.21 5.68
C GLU A 138 -4.59 6.88 5.32
N HIS A 139 -5.61 6.05 5.13
CA HIS A 139 -7.00 6.49 4.92
C HIS A 139 -7.19 7.42 3.71
N LYS A 140 -6.31 7.33 2.72
CA LYS A 140 -6.35 8.13 1.50
C LYS A 140 -6.17 7.26 0.26
N THR A 141 -6.65 7.76 -0.86
CA THR A 141 -6.28 7.27 -2.18
C THR A 141 -5.00 7.95 -2.62
N THR A 142 -3.95 7.17 -2.87
CA THR A 142 -2.63 7.67 -3.26
C THR A 142 -2.31 7.21 -4.68
N PRO A 143 -2.23 8.12 -5.65
CA PRO A 143 -1.74 7.79 -6.99
C PRO A 143 -0.22 7.59 -6.96
N LEU A 144 0.24 6.45 -7.47
CA LEU A 144 1.65 6.10 -7.59
C LEU A 144 2.03 5.91 -9.06
N MET A 145 3.16 6.46 -9.46
CA MET A 145 3.79 6.20 -10.75
C MET A 145 5.06 5.38 -10.53
N ILE A 146 5.11 4.19 -11.11
CA ILE A 146 6.29 3.33 -11.14
C ILE A 146 6.80 3.31 -12.58
N ARG A 147 7.97 3.93 -12.79
CA ARG A 147 8.61 4.01 -14.10
C ARG A 147 9.79 3.07 -14.17
N ILE A 148 9.82 2.26 -15.23
CA ILE A 148 10.86 1.28 -15.47
C ILE A 148 11.56 1.63 -16.80
N GLU A 149 12.80 2.04 -16.69
CA GLU A 149 13.66 2.43 -17.82
C GLU A 149 14.64 1.28 -18.15
N SER A 150 15.62 1.53 -18.99
CA SER A 150 16.56 0.48 -19.45
C SER A 150 17.17 -0.33 -18.30
N ASN A 151 17.64 0.36 -17.25
CA ASN A 151 18.28 -0.25 -16.07
C ASN A 151 17.95 0.48 -14.77
N LYS A 152 16.81 1.17 -14.73
CA LYS A 152 16.40 1.94 -13.56
C LYS A 152 14.91 1.78 -13.31
N ILE A 153 14.54 1.50 -12.05
CA ILE A 153 13.19 1.63 -11.54
C ILE A 153 13.09 2.85 -10.65
N SER A 154 11.98 3.57 -10.73
CA SER A 154 11.66 4.68 -9.84
C SER A 154 10.19 4.62 -9.47
N ILE A 155 9.86 5.09 -8.26
CA ILE A 155 8.51 5.21 -7.75
C ILE A 155 8.30 6.61 -7.19
N SER A 156 7.16 7.21 -7.49
CA SER A 156 6.78 8.53 -6.98
C SER A 156 5.28 8.58 -6.72
N SER A 157 4.87 9.34 -5.70
CA SER A 157 3.49 9.78 -5.53
C SER A 157 3.25 11.06 -6.34
N LYS A 158 2.07 11.16 -6.96
CA LYS A 158 1.63 12.41 -7.61
C LYS A 158 0.96 13.34 -6.61
#